data_23919da60d6fd147f0117840f8d4108f
#
_entry.id   23919da60d6fd147f0117840f8d4108f
#
_cell.length_a   1.000
_cell.length_b   1.000
_cell.length_c   1.000
_cell.angle_alpha   90.00
_cell.angle_beta   90.00
_cell.angle_gamma   90.00
#
_symmetry.space_group_name_H-M   'P 1'
#
loop_
_entity.id
_entity.type
_entity.pdbx_description
1 polymer ?
#
loop_
_entity_poly.entity_id
_entity_poly.type
_entity_poly.pdbx_seq_one_letter_code
_entity_poly.pdbx_strand_id
1 'polypeptide(L)'
;MDLRQIQTPLKQRYRDEPDAARITLRARGSQAADAVSCSVDIGRLIQEAEAHPGVGGPGTATCSGDLLLGALAACAQVTCQMVAVSMGIEAERIEVEVEGDLDLRGTLGVSREAPVGFEAIRLRLNVEAPGASDEELDSLAGKTERYCTVLQTLRNPPAIDARLG
;
A
#
# COMPACT_ATOMS: atom_id res chain seq x y z
N MET A 1 -2.77 8.87 22.54
CA MET A 1 -3.78 7.79 22.30
C MET A 1 -3.09 6.48 22.58
N ASP A 2 -3.57 5.68 23.51
CA ASP A 2 -2.95 4.39 23.85
C ASP A 2 -3.45 3.30 22.86
N LEU A 3 -2.57 2.90 21.95
CA LEU A 3 -2.85 1.90 20.92
C LEU A 3 -3.24 0.54 21.53
N ARG A 4 -2.62 0.15 22.66
CA ARG A 4 -2.93 -1.12 23.33
C ARG A 4 -4.34 -1.13 23.91
N GLN A 5 -4.77 -0.02 24.50
CA GLN A 5 -6.15 0.12 25.03
C GLN A 5 -7.20 0.00 23.92
N ILE A 6 -6.89 0.51 22.72
CA ILE A 6 -7.81 0.42 21.57
C ILE A 6 -7.82 -0.99 20.98
N GLN A 7 -6.65 -1.60 20.78
CA GLN A 7 -6.55 -2.88 20.08
C GLN A 7 -6.90 -4.10 20.94
N THR A 8 -6.70 -4.05 22.26
CA THR A 8 -6.95 -5.20 23.13
C THR A 8 -8.40 -5.69 23.05
N PRO A 9 -9.44 -4.83 23.19
CA PRO A 9 -10.83 -5.28 23.07
C PRO A 9 -11.16 -5.76 21.65
N LEU A 10 -10.59 -5.17 20.61
CA LEU A 10 -10.78 -5.63 19.22
C LEU A 10 -10.18 -7.03 19.00
N LYS A 11 -8.96 -7.26 19.50
CA LYS A 11 -8.30 -8.57 19.40
C LYS A 11 -9.07 -9.65 20.15
N GLN A 12 -9.66 -9.33 21.31
CA GLN A 12 -10.49 -10.27 22.05
C GLN A 12 -11.77 -10.59 21.28
N ARG A 13 -12.48 -9.55 20.82
CA ARG A 13 -13.69 -9.72 20.02
C ARG A 13 -13.46 -10.58 18.78
N TYR A 14 -12.35 -10.36 18.05
CA TYR A 14 -12.07 -11.13 16.82
C TYR A 14 -11.65 -12.59 17.09
N ARG A 15 -11.22 -12.92 18.33
CA ARG A 15 -11.02 -14.32 18.74
C ARG A 15 -12.35 -15.00 19.04
N ASP A 16 -13.25 -14.29 19.70
CA ASP A 16 -14.54 -14.81 20.14
C ASP A 16 -15.54 -14.86 18.98
N GLU A 17 -15.45 -13.88 18.07
CA GLU A 17 -16.34 -13.68 16.91
C GLU A 17 -15.48 -13.48 15.63
N PRO A 18 -14.92 -14.53 15.00
CA PRO A 18 -14.04 -14.38 13.83
C PRO A 18 -14.68 -13.64 12.65
N ASP A 19 -15.98 -13.76 12.46
CA ASP A 19 -16.70 -13.06 11.40
C ASP A 19 -16.75 -11.53 11.58
N ALA A 20 -16.66 -11.06 12.82
CA ALA A 20 -16.56 -9.63 13.12
C ALA A 20 -15.23 -8.99 12.64
N ALA A 21 -14.22 -9.81 12.36
CA ALA A 21 -12.95 -9.35 11.79
C ALA A 21 -12.98 -9.19 10.27
N ARG A 22 -14.04 -9.67 9.60
CA ARG A 22 -14.16 -9.60 8.14
C ARG A 22 -14.76 -8.27 7.72
N ILE A 23 -14.04 -7.53 6.91
CA ILE A 23 -14.50 -6.27 6.36
C ILE A 23 -14.40 -6.28 4.83
N THR A 24 -15.24 -5.50 4.17
CA THR A 24 -15.15 -5.23 2.74
C THR A 24 -14.82 -3.76 2.53
N LEU A 25 -13.66 -3.49 1.93
CA LEU A 25 -13.31 -2.16 1.46
C LEU A 25 -13.81 -1.97 0.03
N ARG A 26 -14.19 -0.74 -0.33
CA ARG A 26 -14.71 -0.41 -1.65
C ARG A 26 -14.02 0.82 -2.19
N ALA A 27 -13.73 0.80 -3.48
CA ALA A 27 -13.35 1.96 -4.26
C ALA A 27 -14.20 2.02 -5.52
N ARG A 28 -14.43 3.23 -6.07
CA ARG A 28 -15.20 3.43 -7.27
C ARG A 28 -14.55 4.47 -8.16
N GLY A 29 -14.24 4.09 -9.39
CA GLY A 29 -13.79 5.02 -10.42
C GLY A 29 -14.95 5.61 -11.20
N SER A 30 -14.83 6.86 -11.63
CA SER A 30 -15.73 7.52 -12.57
C SER A 30 -14.93 8.37 -13.56
N GLN A 31 -15.47 8.53 -14.77
CA GLN A 31 -14.86 9.36 -15.79
C GLN A 31 -14.76 10.82 -15.34
N ALA A 32 -13.62 11.46 -15.55
CA ALA A 32 -13.42 12.89 -15.39
C ALA A 32 -13.62 13.62 -16.73
N ALA A 33 -12.99 14.81 -16.90
CA ALA A 33 -13.26 15.70 -18.02
C ALA A 33 -12.75 15.17 -19.38
N ASP A 34 -11.77 14.28 -19.39
CA ASP A 34 -11.14 13.78 -20.63
C ASP A 34 -10.88 12.26 -20.59
N ALA A 35 -10.32 11.71 -21.70
CA ALA A 35 -10.09 10.27 -21.84
C ALA A 35 -8.88 9.74 -21.06
N VAL A 36 -8.05 10.61 -20.49
CA VAL A 36 -6.81 10.24 -19.78
C VAL A 36 -6.88 10.53 -18.29
N SER A 37 -8.05 10.96 -17.76
CA SER A 37 -8.28 11.27 -16.37
C SER A 37 -9.52 10.58 -15.79
N CYS A 38 -9.51 10.32 -14.48
CA CYS A 38 -10.64 9.78 -13.75
C CYS A 38 -10.67 10.32 -12.31
N SER A 39 -11.80 10.16 -11.66
CA SER A 39 -11.99 10.40 -10.23
C SER A 39 -12.13 9.07 -9.52
N VAL A 40 -11.42 8.88 -8.41
CA VAL A 40 -11.48 7.66 -7.61
C VAL A 40 -11.99 7.97 -6.21
N ASP A 41 -13.15 7.41 -5.87
CA ASP A 41 -13.70 7.43 -4.51
C ASP A 41 -13.13 6.22 -3.74
N ILE A 42 -12.39 6.51 -2.68
CA ILE A 42 -11.79 5.52 -1.78
C ILE A 42 -12.39 5.56 -0.39
N GLY A 43 -13.67 5.93 -0.31
CA GLY A 43 -14.50 5.89 0.89
C GLY A 43 -14.56 7.21 1.66
N ARG A 44 -13.45 7.93 1.85
CA ARG A 44 -13.43 9.22 2.57
C ARG A 44 -12.74 10.34 1.80
N LEU A 45 -12.18 10.00 0.67
CA LEU A 45 -11.43 10.91 -0.19
C LEU A 45 -11.76 10.59 -1.64
N ILE A 46 -11.97 11.62 -2.45
CA ILE A 46 -12.01 11.51 -3.90
C ILE A 46 -10.64 11.95 -4.41
N GLN A 47 -9.93 11.05 -5.09
CA GLN A 47 -8.64 11.31 -5.69
C GLN A 47 -8.78 11.38 -7.20
N GLU A 48 -8.34 12.48 -7.80
CA GLU A 48 -8.20 12.54 -9.24
C GLU A 48 -6.94 11.80 -9.66
N ALA A 49 -7.05 11.02 -10.71
CA ALA A 49 -5.95 10.27 -11.27
C ALA A 49 -5.96 10.39 -12.81
N GLU A 50 -4.77 10.34 -13.38
CA GLU A 50 -4.57 10.45 -14.82
C GLU A 50 -3.54 9.45 -15.32
N ALA A 51 -3.45 9.28 -16.63
CA ALA A 51 -2.41 8.49 -17.24
C ALA A 51 -1.03 9.13 -17.00
N HIS A 52 0.00 8.30 -16.80
CA HIS A 52 1.37 8.79 -16.66
C HIS A 52 1.82 9.52 -17.94
N PRO A 53 2.63 10.61 -17.87
CA PRO A 53 3.13 11.32 -19.05
C PRO A 53 3.79 10.41 -20.11
N GLY A 54 4.47 9.35 -19.69
CA GLY A 54 5.08 8.35 -20.56
C GLY A 54 4.08 7.55 -21.42
N VAL A 55 2.78 7.60 -21.10
CA VAL A 55 1.71 7.00 -21.89
C VAL A 55 0.70 8.04 -22.41
N GLY A 56 1.08 9.33 -22.40
CA GLY A 56 0.31 10.43 -22.99
C GLY A 56 -0.56 11.21 -22.02
N GLY A 57 -0.43 11.00 -20.72
CA GLY A 57 -1.09 11.83 -19.71
C GLY A 57 -0.45 13.22 -19.59
N PRO A 58 -1.17 14.22 -19.08
CA PRO A 58 -0.67 15.58 -18.93
C PRO A 58 0.33 15.77 -17.79
N GLY A 59 0.35 14.89 -16.79
CA GLY A 59 1.25 14.96 -15.62
C GLY A 59 0.83 16.02 -14.59
N THR A 60 -0.44 16.31 -14.51
CA THR A 60 -1.02 17.29 -13.56
C THR A 60 -1.65 16.65 -12.34
N ALA A 61 -1.96 15.36 -12.40
CA ALA A 61 -2.46 14.56 -11.29
C ALA A 61 -1.66 13.26 -11.12
N THR A 62 -1.94 12.54 -10.05
CA THR A 62 -1.29 11.28 -9.69
C THR A 62 -1.66 10.16 -10.68
N CYS A 63 -0.72 9.36 -11.13
CA CYS A 63 -1.06 8.19 -11.95
C CYS A 63 -1.47 6.98 -11.08
N SER A 64 -2.13 6.00 -11.69
CA SER A 64 -2.59 4.80 -10.98
C SER A 64 -1.43 3.97 -10.40
N GLY A 65 -0.26 3.98 -11.06
CA GLY A 65 0.96 3.36 -10.53
C GLY A 65 1.42 4.02 -9.23
N ASP A 66 1.43 5.36 -9.18
CA ASP A 66 1.78 6.11 -7.97
C ASP A 66 0.78 5.81 -6.84
N LEU A 67 -0.52 5.70 -7.15
CA LEU A 67 -1.54 5.34 -6.15
C LEU A 67 -1.30 3.95 -5.56
N LEU A 68 -0.88 2.98 -6.35
CA LEU A 68 -0.54 1.63 -5.86
C LEU A 68 0.69 1.67 -4.95
N LEU A 69 1.77 2.36 -5.37
CA LEU A 69 2.98 2.54 -4.57
C LEU A 69 2.69 3.36 -3.31
N GLY A 70 1.85 4.39 -3.41
CA GLY A 70 1.40 5.20 -2.29
C GLY A 70 0.59 4.39 -1.27
N ALA A 71 -0.27 3.48 -1.73
CA ALA A 71 -1.01 2.56 -0.86
C ALA A 71 -0.06 1.62 -0.10
N LEU A 72 0.98 1.11 -0.78
CA LEU A 72 2.01 0.28 -0.15
C LEU A 72 2.81 1.09 0.88
N ALA A 73 3.27 2.30 0.53
CA ALA A 73 4.01 3.16 1.42
C ALA A 73 3.20 3.49 2.69
N ALA A 74 1.95 3.92 2.52
CA ALA A 74 1.07 4.24 3.65
C ALA A 74 0.81 3.04 4.56
N CYS A 75 0.55 1.85 3.98
CA CYS A 75 0.31 0.64 4.76
C CYS A 75 1.57 0.21 5.52
N ALA A 76 2.73 0.21 4.88
CA ALA A 76 3.99 -0.16 5.51
C ALA A 76 4.39 0.83 6.61
N GLN A 77 4.22 2.15 6.37
CA GLN A 77 4.48 3.21 7.35
C GLN A 77 3.68 2.99 8.64
N VAL A 78 2.36 2.87 8.51
CA VAL A 78 1.47 2.69 9.68
C VAL A 78 1.75 1.33 10.36
N THR A 79 2.00 0.27 9.58
CA THR A 79 2.33 -1.04 10.14
C THR A 79 3.62 -1.00 10.93
N CYS A 80 4.69 -0.37 10.40
CA CYS A 80 5.97 -0.22 11.10
C CYS A 80 5.81 0.52 12.43
N GLN A 81 5.09 1.65 12.42
CA GLN A 81 4.78 2.42 13.63
C GLN A 81 4.05 1.59 14.68
N MET A 82 3.00 0.86 14.28
CA MET A 82 2.23 0.00 15.20
C MET A 82 3.07 -1.14 15.76
N VAL A 83 3.92 -1.75 14.94
CA VAL A 83 4.82 -2.83 15.36
C VAL A 83 5.88 -2.30 16.32
N ALA A 84 6.50 -1.13 16.04
CA ALA A 84 7.45 -0.49 16.94
C ALA A 84 6.83 -0.25 18.33
N VAL A 85 5.63 0.34 18.39
CA VAL A 85 4.89 0.50 19.65
C VAL A 85 4.62 -0.83 20.35
N SER A 86 4.24 -1.87 19.59
CA SER A 86 3.97 -3.21 20.14
C SER A 86 5.22 -3.86 20.72
N MET A 87 6.40 -3.61 20.14
CA MET A 87 7.69 -4.11 20.59
C MET A 87 8.31 -3.26 21.72
N GLY A 88 7.77 -2.06 21.97
CA GLY A 88 8.33 -1.12 22.94
C GLY A 88 9.56 -0.38 22.40
N ILE A 89 9.73 -0.31 21.08
CA ILE A 89 10.80 0.43 20.41
C ILE A 89 10.40 1.91 20.35
N GLU A 90 11.20 2.76 20.98
CA GLU A 90 11.06 4.22 20.90
C GLU A 90 11.83 4.71 19.65
N ALA A 91 11.11 4.84 18.54
CA ALA A 91 11.68 5.37 17.32
C ALA A 91 11.53 6.90 17.29
N GLU A 92 12.64 7.61 17.04
CA GLU A 92 12.64 9.06 16.81
C GLU A 92 12.07 9.39 15.44
N ARG A 93 12.31 8.51 14.45
CA ARG A 93 11.85 8.68 13.07
C ARG A 93 11.59 7.33 12.40
N ILE A 94 10.50 7.24 11.69
CA ILE A 94 10.20 6.11 10.79
C ILE A 94 9.77 6.70 9.45
N GLU A 95 10.48 6.35 8.40
CA GLU A 95 10.16 6.72 7.03
C GLU A 95 10.14 5.50 6.13
N VAL A 96 9.19 5.47 5.21
CA VAL A 96 9.03 4.40 4.22
C VAL A 96 9.17 4.98 2.83
N GLU A 97 10.08 4.42 2.05
CA GLU A 97 10.26 4.71 0.64
C GLU A 97 9.81 3.51 -0.19
N VAL A 98 9.07 3.77 -1.26
CA VAL A 98 8.63 2.73 -2.21
C VAL A 98 8.94 3.20 -3.63
N GLU A 99 9.62 2.33 -4.38
CA GLU A 99 9.94 2.53 -5.78
C GLU A 99 9.39 1.37 -6.62
N GLY A 100 9.01 1.64 -7.84
CA GLY A 100 8.54 0.61 -8.78
C GLY A 100 9.03 0.86 -10.19
N ASP A 101 9.49 -0.20 -10.87
CA ASP A 101 9.95 -0.15 -12.25
C ASP A 101 8.86 -0.66 -13.19
N LEU A 102 8.62 0.09 -14.28
CA LEU A 102 7.66 -0.23 -15.33
C LEU A 102 8.33 -0.15 -16.70
N ASP A 103 8.05 -1.12 -17.56
CA ASP A 103 8.33 -1.02 -18.99
C ASP A 103 7.06 -0.58 -19.75
N LEU A 104 7.01 0.69 -20.12
CA LEU A 104 5.83 1.27 -20.78
C LEU A 104 5.55 0.68 -22.18
N ARG A 105 6.47 -0.09 -22.76
CA ARG A 105 6.22 -0.83 -24.01
C ARG A 105 5.12 -1.88 -23.82
N GLY A 106 5.06 -2.51 -22.61
CA GLY A 106 3.97 -3.41 -22.26
C GLY A 106 2.64 -2.69 -22.15
N THR A 107 2.59 -1.58 -21.41
CA THR A 107 1.38 -0.79 -21.21
C THR A 107 0.82 -0.22 -22.52
N LEU A 108 1.69 0.23 -23.43
CA LEU A 108 1.29 0.77 -24.74
C LEU A 108 1.05 -0.32 -25.79
N GLY A 109 1.25 -1.60 -25.49
CA GLY A 109 1.07 -2.69 -26.44
C GLY A 109 2.12 -2.72 -27.56
N VAL A 110 3.28 -2.06 -27.37
CA VAL A 110 4.38 -2.02 -28.35
C VAL A 110 5.19 -3.32 -28.33
N SER A 111 5.29 -3.99 -27.19
CA SER A 111 5.94 -5.28 -27.03
C SER A 111 5.05 -6.26 -26.27
N ARG A 112 4.95 -7.49 -26.76
CA ARG A 112 4.27 -8.60 -26.05
C ARG A 112 5.17 -9.28 -25.01
N GLU A 113 6.48 -9.04 -25.08
CA GLU A 113 7.48 -9.60 -24.16
C GLU A 113 7.63 -8.74 -22.89
N ALA A 114 7.37 -7.42 -23.02
CA ALA A 114 7.38 -6.51 -21.87
C ALA A 114 6.11 -6.71 -21.02
N PRO A 115 6.23 -6.89 -19.71
CA PRO A 115 5.07 -6.99 -18.82
C PRO A 115 4.29 -5.67 -18.79
N VAL A 116 2.98 -5.74 -18.59
CA VAL A 116 2.13 -4.56 -18.45
C VAL A 116 2.22 -3.95 -17.05
N GLY A 117 2.41 -4.79 -16.03
CA GLY A 117 2.54 -4.38 -14.62
C GLY A 117 3.98 -4.05 -14.22
N PHE A 118 4.17 -3.76 -12.95
CA PHE A 118 5.51 -3.51 -12.41
C PHE A 118 6.41 -4.73 -12.58
N GLU A 119 7.63 -4.51 -13.07
CA GLU A 119 8.70 -5.51 -13.16
C GLU A 119 9.34 -5.75 -11.79
N ALA A 120 9.48 -4.68 -10.99
CA ALA A 120 10.00 -4.73 -9.64
C ALA A 120 9.38 -3.64 -8.77
N ILE A 121 9.19 -3.95 -7.48
CA ILE A 121 8.83 -2.99 -6.44
C ILE A 121 9.83 -3.15 -5.30
N ARG A 122 10.39 -2.03 -4.86
CA ARG A 122 11.33 -1.95 -3.74
C ARG A 122 10.72 -1.12 -2.63
N LEU A 123 10.76 -1.66 -1.42
CA LEU A 123 10.32 -1.00 -0.20
C LEU A 123 11.50 -0.90 0.76
N ARG A 124 11.79 0.29 1.26
CA ARG A 124 12.81 0.57 2.26
C ARG A 124 12.16 1.14 3.51
N LEU A 125 12.59 0.63 4.66
CA LEU A 125 12.21 1.12 5.98
C LEU A 125 13.42 1.84 6.57
N ASN A 126 13.33 3.15 6.74
CA ASN A 126 14.35 3.96 7.38
C ASN A 126 13.87 4.25 8.81
N VAL A 127 14.52 3.63 9.80
CA VAL A 127 14.13 3.73 11.21
C VAL A 127 15.29 4.29 12.02
N GLU A 128 15.05 5.42 12.68
CA GLU A 128 15.96 6.03 13.65
C GLU A 128 15.45 5.71 15.04
N ALA A 129 16.11 4.78 15.74
CA ALA A 129 15.78 4.35 17.11
C ALA A 129 17.07 4.06 17.88
N PRO A 130 17.77 5.09 18.39
CA PRO A 130 19.10 4.96 18.99
C PRO A 130 19.18 3.99 20.19
N GLY A 131 18.05 3.71 20.83
CA GLY A 131 17.94 2.76 21.96
C GLY A 131 17.67 1.32 21.54
N ALA A 132 17.44 1.04 20.25
CA ALA A 132 17.16 -0.29 19.76
C ALA A 132 18.42 -0.98 19.24
N SER A 133 18.54 -2.29 19.49
CA SER A 133 19.59 -3.12 18.90
C SER A 133 19.30 -3.45 17.42
N ASP A 134 20.34 -3.85 16.68
CA ASP A 134 20.20 -4.30 15.29
C ASP A 134 19.21 -5.48 15.18
N GLU A 135 19.23 -6.41 16.15
CA GLU A 135 18.30 -7.55 16.20
C GLU A 135 16.84 -7.11 16.38
N GLU A 136 16.61 -6.06 17.18
CA GLU A 136 15.26 -5.48 17.36
C GLU A 136 14.80 -4.77 16.09
N LEU A 137 15.70 -4.05 15.39
CA LEU A 137 15.39 -3.40 14.12
C LEU A 137 15.11 -4.43 13.01
N ASP A 138 15.88 -5.51 12.92
CA ASP A 138 15.63 -6.62 11.99
C ASP A 138 14.27 -7.29 12.29
N SER A 139 13.96 -7.51 13.57
CA SER A 139 12.67 -8.05 14.00
C SER A 139 11.52 -7.10 13.66
N LEU A 140 11.70 -5.79 13.82
CA LEU A 140 10.74 -4.76 13.45
C LEU A 140 10.47 -4.80 11.94
N ALA A 141 11.51 -4.84 11.12
CA ALA A 141 11.41 -4.93 9.67
C ALA A 141 10.66 -6.20 9.24
N GLY A 142 11.07 -7.36 9.74
CA GLY A 142 10.43 -8.65 9.41
C GLY A 142 8.95 -8.72 9.83
N LYS A 143 8.60 -8.15 10.99
CA LYS A 143 7.20 -8.06 11.43
C LYS A 143 6.41 -7.05 10.58
N THR A 144 7.02 -5.93 10.21
CA THR A 144 6.40 -4.95 9.31
C THR A 144 6.05 -5.61 7.98
N GLU A 145 6.98 -6.33 7.38
CA GLU A 145 6.71 -7.09 6.15
C GLU A 145 5.59 -8.11 6.33
N ARG A 146 5.60 -8.85 7.43
CA ARG A 146 4.59 -9.88 7.71
C ARG A 146 3.18 -9.33 7.87
N TYR A 147 3.03 -8.17 8.48
CA TYR A 147 1.73 -7.61 8.85
C TYR A 147 1.25 -6.48 7.92
N CYS A 148 2.07 -6.03 6.97
CA CYS A 148 1.65 -5.07 5.96
C CYS A 148 0.70 -5.72 4.96
N THR A 149 -0.60 -5.40 5.08
CA THR A 149 -1.66 -5.98 4.25
C THR A 149 -1.41 -5.77 2.76
N VAL A 150 -1.01 -4.57 2.35
CA VAL A 150 -0.76 -4.27 0.92
C VAL A 150 0.43 -5.05 0.41
N LEU A 151 1.56 -5.12 1.15
CA LEU A 151 2.71 -5.90 0.77
C LEU A 151 2.37 -7.40 0.63
N GLN A 152 1.63 -7.95 1.60
CA GLN A 152 1.21 -9.34 1.55
C GLN A 152 0.26 -9.64 0.39
N THR A 153 -0.62 -8.69 0.05
CA THR A 153 -1.49 -8.79 -1.13
C THR A 153 -0.70 -8.79 -2.43
N LEU A 154 0.35 -7.97 -2.55
CA LEU A 154 1.22 -7.94 -3.72
C LEU A 154 2.08 -9.21 -3.87
N ARG A 155 2.58 -9.74 -2.75
CA ARG A 155 3.40 -10.99 -2.75
C ARG A 155 2.56 -12.25 -2.98
N ASN A 156 1.33 -12.25 -2.49
CA ASN A 156 0.40 -13.37 -2.55
C ASN A 156 -0.94 -12.87 -3.09
N PRO A 157 -1.03 -12.59 -4.39
CA PRO A 157 -2.20 -11.96 -4.97
C PRO A 157 -3.44 -12.85 -4.81
N PRO A 158 -4.57 -12.27 -4.36
CA PRO A 158 -5.84 -12.99 -4.32
C PRO A 158 -6.36 -13.26 -5.73
N ALA A 159 -7.29 -14.19 -5.85
CA ALA A 159 -8.03 -14.35 -7.11
C ALA A 159 -8.76 -13.05 -7.46
N ILE A 160 -8.61 -12.62 -8.70
CA ILE A 160 -9.27 -11.42 -9.24
C ILE A 160 -10.33 -11.86 -10.23
N ASP A 161 -11.58 -11.45 -10.01
CA ASP A 161 -12.71 -11.63 -10.93
C ASP A 161 -12.99 -10.27 -11.59
N ALA A 162 -12.75 -10.17 -12.89
CA ALA A 162 -12.98 -8.96 -13.68
C ALA A 162 -14.04 -9.27 -14.77
N ARG A 163 -15.15 -8.56 -14.76
CA ARG A 163 -16.27 -8.77 -15.68
C ARG A 163 -16.75 -7.44 -16.26
N LEU A 164 -17.19 -7.50 -17.52
CA LEU A 164 -17.98 -6.43 -18.10
C LEU A 164 -19.39 -6.51 -17.49
N GLY A 165 -19.87 -5.39 -16.94
CA GLY A 165 -21.21 -5.26 -16.34
C GLY A 165 -22.25 -4.79 -17.34
#